data_fc80530ef82333b39e1d7284f1661e0f
#
_entry.id   fc80530ef82333b39e1d7284f1661e0f
#
_cell.length_a   1.000
_cell.length_b   1.000
_cell.length_c   1.000
_cell.angle_alpha   90.00
_cell.angle_beta   90.00
_cell.angle_gamma   90.00
#
_symmetry.space_group_name_H-M   'P 1'
#
loop_
_entity.id
_entity.type
_entity.pdbx_description
1 polymer ?
#
loop_
_entity_poly.entity_id
_entity_poly.type
_entity_poly.pdbx_seq_one_letter_code
_entity_poly.pdbx_strand_id
1 'polypeptide(L)'
;MSPDGNHQDLSTVAQDYLKVIWTAQEWSREKVSTKLLAERIGVSASTASESIRKLADQGLVHHEKYGAVTLTDAGRRAALAMVRRHRLMETFLVQELGYGWDEVHDEAEILEHAVSDRMLDRIDAKLGHPTRDPHGDPIPAADGQVPTPPARQLSACQDGDAGTVARISDADPEMLRYFDSVGISLDSRVRVLARRDFAGVISVAVQSPGTPGDAATGGDDASVQVELGNPAAEAIWVVAS
;
A
#
# COMPACT_ATOMS: atom_id res chain seq x y z
N MET A 1 20.39 -18.02 22.35
CA MET A 1 19.47 -16.86 22.44
C MET A 1 19.48 -16.20 21.08
N SER A 2 18.48 -16.46 20.25
CA SER A 2 18.35 -15.81 18.94
C SER A 2 17.98 -14.32 19.15
N PRO A 3 18.60 -13.39 18.42
CA PRO A 3 18.36 -11.97 18.58
C PRO A 3 17.05 -11.50 17.91
N ASP A 4 16.27 -12.41 17.37
CA ASP A 4 15.04 -12.10 16.64
C ASP A 4 13.88 -12.07 17.63
N GLY A 5 13.51 -10.88 18.11
CA GLY A 5 12.29 -10.66 18.85
C GLY A 5 11.10 -11.16 18.02
N ASN A 6 10.58 -12.32 18.42
CA ASN A 6 9.56 -13.04 17.68
C ASN A 6 8.27 -12.22 17.64
N HIS A 7 7.92 -11.63 16.47
CA HIS A 7 6.65 -10.91 16.27
C HIS A 7 5.43 -11.81 16.60
N GLN A 8 5.59 -13.13 16.63
CA GLN A 8 4.55 -14.10 17.01
C GLN A 8 4.19 -14.04 18.51
N ASP A 9 5.04 -13.45 19.36
CA ASP A 9 4.73 -13.26 20.78
C ASP A 9 3.88 -12.00 21.07
N LEU A 10 3.64 -11.17 20.03
CA LEU A 10 2.80 -9.98 20.13
C LEU A 10 1.33 -10.34 19.96
N SER A 11 0.45 -9.67 20.71
CA SER A 11 -1.00 -9.79 20.49
C SER A 11 -1.36 -9.26 19.10
N THR A 12 -2.44 -9.78 18.49
CA THR A 12 -2.98 -9.29 17.21
C THR A 12 -3.19 -7.78 17.22
N VAL A 13 -3.76 -7.24 18.30
CA VAL A 13 -3.93 -5.78 18.48
C VAL A 13 -2.60 -5.03 18.40
N ALA A 14 -1.52 -5.56 19.01
CA ALA A 14 -0.21 -4.93 18.93
C ALA A 14 0.35 -4.97 17.50
N GLN A 15 0.15 -6.06 16.80
CA GLN A 15 0.55 -6.25 15.41
C GLN A 15 -0.17 -5.25 14.50
N ASP A 16 -1.49 -5.08 14.65
CA ASP A 16 -2.31 -4.12 13.88
C ASP A 16 -1.83 -2.69 14.08
N TYR A 17 -1.60 -2.28 15.34
CA TYR A 17 -1.08 -0.94 15.61
C TYR A 17 0.27 -0.69 14.94
N LEU A 18 1.20 -1.64 15.02
CA LEU A 18 2.52 -1.50 14.42
C LEU A 18 2.43 -1.44 12.89
N LYS A 19 1.59 -2.29 12.27
CA LYS A 19 1.30 -2.26 10.82
C LYS A 19 0.73 -0.90 10.41
N VAL A 20 -0.30 -0.41 11.10
CA VAL A 20 -0.94 0.88 10.79
C VAL A 20 0.01 2.07 10.97
N ILE A 21 0.88 2.06 12.00
CA ILE A 21 1.90 3.12 12.17
C ILE A 21 2.87 3.12 10.98
N TRP A 22 3.30 1.96 10.50
CA TRP A 22 4.20 1.85 9.36
C TRP A 22 3.51 2.33 8.06
N THR A 23 2.36 1.77 7.72
CA THR A 23 1.64 2.06 6.47
C THR A 23 1.21 3.53 6.38
N ALA A 24 0.89 4.17 7.53
CA ALA A 24 0.57 5.59 7.58
C ALA A 24 1.72 6.51 7.15
N GLN A 25 2.97 6.04 7.23
CA GLN A 25 4.16 6.82 6.89
C GLN A 25 4.85 6.37 5.60
N GLU A 26 4.42 5.25 5.03
CA GLU A 26 5.09 4.68 3.86
C GLU A 26 4.99 5.61 2.63
N TRP A 27 3.80 6.18 2.41
CA TRP A 27 3.51 7.06 1.29
C TRP A 27 3.18 8.50 1.70
N SER A 28 3.30 8.81 2.99
CA SER A 28 3.00 10.13 3.55
C SER A 28 4.09 10.58 4.50
N ARG A 29 4.29 11.89 4.57
CA ARG A 29 5.17 12.53 5.57
C ARG A 29 4.37 13.06 6.77
N GLU A 30 3.10 12.77 6.85
CA GLU A 30 2.26 13.21 7.96
C GLU A 30 2.64 12.52 9.26
N LYS A 31 2.49 13.27 10.34
CA LYS A 31 2.76 12.72 11.68
C LYS A 31 1.66 11.77 12.09
N VAL A 32 2.03 10.56 12.49
CA VAL A 32 1.08 9.60 13.05
C VAL A 32 0.66 10.08 14.44
N SER A 33 -0.59 10.45 14.57
CA SER A 33 -1.19 10.86 15.84
C SER A 33 -2.06 9.77 16.46
N THR A 34 -2.30 9.82 17.76
CA THR A 34 -3.26 8.93 18.43
C THR A 34 -4.65 8.98 17.79
N LYS A 35 -5.06 10.16 17.33
CA LYS A 35 -6.35 10.34 16.64
C LYS A 35 -6.40 9.57 15.33
N LEU A 36 -5.36 9.72 14.49
CA LEU A 36 -5.25 8.97 13.24
C LEU A 36 -5.29 7.45 13.47
N LEU A 37 -4.58 6.97 14.49
CA LEU A 37 -4.58 5.54 14.83
C LEU A 37 -5.95 5.06 15.31
N ALA A 38 -6.64 5.85 16.13
CA ALA A 38 -7.99 5.54 16.57
C ALA A 38 -8.97 5.44 15.40
N GLU A 39 -8.89 6.36 14.45
CA GLU A 39 -9.72 6.38 13.24
C GLU A 39 -9.44 5.19 12.33
N ARG A 40 -8.17 4.88 12.05
CA ARG A 40 -7.79 3.77 11.15
C ARG A 40 -8.10 2.38 11.73
N ILE A 41 -7.96 2.22 13.04
CA ILE A 41 -8.22 0.94 13.73
C ILE A 41 -9.70 0.80 14.10
N GLY A 42 -10.49 1.87 14.03
CA GLY A 42 -11.91 1.84 14.36
C GLY A 42 -12.20 1.77 15.86
N VAL A 43 -11.34 2.38 16.71
CA VAL A 43 -11.48 2.36 18.17
C VAL A 43 -11.62 3.78 18.75
N SER A 44 -11.98 3.86 20.03
CA SER A 44 -11.99 5.15 20.73
C SER A 44 -10.58 5.73 20.93
N ALA A 45 -10.47 7.06 21.01
CA ALA A 45 -9.19 7.72 21.29
C ALA A 45 -8.56 7.28 22.64
N SER A 46 -9.37 6.93 23.63
CA SER A 46 -8.91 6.40 24.92
C SER A 46 -8.31 5.00 24.77
N THR A 47 -8.95 4.13 24.01
CA THR A 47 -8.45 2.78 23.68
C THR A 47 -7.12 2.87 22.91
N ALA A 48 -7.06 3.73 21.89
CA ALA A 48 -5.83 3.96 21.14
C ALA A 48 -4.70 4.46 22.04
N SER A 49 -4.97 5.43 22.92
CA SER A 49 -3.97 5.95 23.87
C SER A 49 -3.44 4.89 24.82
N GLU A 50 -4.30 3.98 25.29
CA GLU A 50 -3.88 2.88 26.15
C GLU A 50 -3.02 1.86 25.40
N SER A 51 -3.39 1.51 24.19
CA SER A 51 -2.62 0.58 23.33
C SER A 51 -1.25 1.16 22.99
N ILE A 52 -1.17 2.44 22.63
CA ILE A 52 0.10 3.13 22.35
C ILE A 52 1.00 3.14 23.59
N ARG A 53 0.44 3.40 24.77
CA ARG A 53 1.21 3.33 26.03
C ARG A 53 1.78 1.94 26.27
N LYS A 54 0.97 0.87 26.08
CA LYS A 54 1.45 -0.51 26.22
C LYS A 54 2.58 -0.82 25.23
N LEU A 55 2.46 -0.37 23.98
CA LEU A 55 3.51 -0.52 22.97
C LEU A 55 4.79 0.25 23.34
N ALA A 56 4.65 1.45 23.94
CA ALA A 56 5.79 2.21 24.43
C ALA A 56 6.47 1.52 25.62
N ASP A 57 5.70 0.97 26.56
CA ASP A 57 6.21 0.20 27.70
C ASP A 57 6.93 -1.08 27.25
N GLN A 58 6.53 -1.66 26.12
CA GLN A 58 7.20 -2.80 25.46
C GLN A 58 8.41 -2.38 24.61
N GLY A 59 8.72 -1.08 24.49
CA GLY A 59 9.83 -0.59 23.69
C GLY A 59 9.63 -0.70 22.17
N LEU A 60 8.38 -0.78 21.69
CA LEU A 60 8.05 -0.92 20.28
C LEU A 60 7.79 0.43 19.59
N VAL A 61 7.34 1.43 20.34
CA VAL A 61 7.10 2.78 19.83
C VAL A 61 7.70 3.83 20.75
N HIS A 62 8.04 4.98 20.19
CA HIS A 62 8.27 6.22 20.92
C HIS A 62 6.99 7.04 20.88
N HIS A 63 6.55 7.53 22.02
CA HIS A 63 5.39 8.40 22.13
C HIS A 63 5.65 9.50 23.15
N GLU A 64 5.82 10.72 22.67
CA GLU A 64 5.89 11.90 23.52
C GLU A 64 4.48 12.43 23.79
N LYS A 65 4.27 12.99 24.97
CA LYS A 65 2.97 13.57 25.33
C LYS A 65 2.57 14.64 24.30
N TYR A 66 1.43 14.41 23.61
CA TYR A 66 0.94 15.23 22.47
C TYR A 66 1.85 15.21 21.22
N GLY A 67 2.82 14.32 21.17
CA GLY A 67 3.72 14.13 20.04
C GLY A 67 3.24 13.10 19.02
N ALA A 68 4.05 12.92 17.98
CA ALA A 68 3.86 11.83 17.01
C ALA A 68 4.20 10.49 17.66
N VAL A 69 3.53 9.43 17.21
CA VAL A 69 3.90 8.06 17.50
C VAL A 69 4.86 7.60 16.41
N THR A 70 6.03 7.11 16.79
CA THR A 70 7.04 6.59 15.84
C THR A 70 7.51 5.21 16.29
N LEU A 71 7.86 4.36 15.32
CA LEU A 71 8.36 3.02 15.60
C LEU A 71 9.82 3.07 16.10
N THR A 72 10.13 2.23 17.08
CA THR A 72 11.53 1.87 17.38
C THR A 72 12.05 0.89 16.33
N ASP A 73 13.34 0.55 16.37
CA ASP A 73 13.89 -0.50 15.48
C ASP A 73 13.20 -1.85 15.69
N ALA A 74 12.85 -2.19 16.93
CA ALA A 74 12.11 -3.40 17.26
C ALA A 74 10.68 -3.34 16.72
N GLY A 75 9.98 -2.21 16.94
CA GLY A 75 8.64 -1.97 16.40
C GLY A 75 8.62 -1.97 14.87
N ARG A 76 9.64 -1.38 14.23
CA ARG A 76 9.77 -1.39 12.77
C ARG A 76 9.91 -2.80 12.22
N ARG A 77 10.76 -3.64 12.80
CA ARG A 77 10.90 -5.05 12.36
C ARG A 77 9.57 -5.81 12.49
N ALA A 78 8.88 -5.65 13.61
CA ALA A 78 7.59 -6.29 13.83
C ALA A 78 6.52 -5.77 12.84
N ALA A 79 6.45 -4.48 12.59
CA ALA A 79 5.56 -3.87 11.61
C ALA A 79 5.81 -4.43 10.21
N LEU A 80 7.07 -4.46 9.76
CA LEU A 80 7.45 -4.97 8.43
C LEU A 80 7.14 -6.45 8.26
N ALA A 81 7.27 -7.25 9.32
CA ALA A 81 6.88 -8.66 9.28
C ALA A 81 5.37 -8.80 9.04
N MET A 82 4.53 -7.96 9.65
CA MET A 82 3.08 -7.96 9.44
C MET A 82 2.71 -7.44 8.05
N VAL A 83 3.32 -6.33 7.60
CA VAL A 83 3.12 -5.80 6.24
C VAL A 83 3.46 -6.85 5.18
N ARG A 84 4.58 -7.58 5.36
CA ARG A 84 4.93 -8.68 4.46
C ARG A 84 3.88 -9.78 4.44
N ARG A 85 3.37 -10.19 5.62
CA ARG A 85 2.31 -11.21 5.72
C ARG A 85 1.07 -10.78 4.97
N HIS A 86 0.61 -9.56 5.23
CA HIS A 86 -0.55 -8.97 4.59
C HIS A 86 -0.44 -8.99 3.07
N ARG A 87 0.60 -8.35 2.53
CA ARG A 87 0.82 -8.20 1.09
C ARG A 87 1.05 -9.52 0.35
N LEU A 88 1.74 -10.48 0.98
CA LEU A 88 1.86 -11.83 0.42
C LEU A 88 0.52 -12.57 0.41
N MET A 89 -0.32 -12.39 1.43
CA MET A 89 -1.66 -12.98 1.45
C MET A 89 -2.55 -12.36 0.38
N GLU A 90 -2.59 -11.04 0.23
CA GLU A 90 -3.32 -10.38 -0.86
C GLU A 90 -2.86 -10.90 -2.23
N THR A 91 -1.55 -10.95 -2.46
CA THR A 91 -0.98 -11.45 -3.72
C THR A 91 -1.39 -12.90 -3.99
N PHE A 92 -1.36 -13.76 -2.96
CA PHE A 92 -1.77 -15.16 -3.09
C PHE A 92 -3.26 -15.30 -3.37
N LEU A 93 -4.10 -14.55 -2.66
CA LEU A 93 -5.55 -14.57 -2.84
C LEU A 93 -5.95 -14.12 -4.25
N VAL A 94 -5.35 -13.06 -4.75
CA VAL A 94 -5.64 -12.55 -6.10
C VAL A 94 -5.11 -13.50 -7.17
N GLN A 95 -3.83 -13.90 -7.12
CA GLN A 95 -3.20 -14.65 -8.22
C GLN A 95 -3.59 -16.12 -8.26
N GLU A 96 -3.83 -16.75 -7.10
CA GLU A 96 -4.05 -18.19 -7.02
C GLU A 96 -5.49 -18.57 -6.73
N LEU A 97 -6.27 -17.68 -6.09
CA LEU A 97 -7.66 -17.97 -5.71
C LEU A 97 -8.67 -17.11 -6.47
N GLY A 98 -8.22 -16.10 -7.23
CA GLY A 98 -9.08 -15.29 -8.10
C GLY A 98 -9.93 -14.26 -7.37
N TYR A 99 -9.50 -13.81 -6.19
CA TYR A 99 -10.12 -12.67 -5.53
C TYR A 99 -9.95 -11.40 -6.38
N GLY A 100 -10.94 -10.53 -6.36
CA GLY A 100 -10.82 -9.18 -6.91
C GLY A 100 -9.85 -8.34 -6.08
N TRP A 101 -9.11 -7.47 -6.73
CA TRP A 101 -8.18 -6.57 -6.04
C TRP A 101 -8.89 -5.53 -5.15
N ASP A 102 -10.19 -5.31 -5.39
CA ASP A 102 -11.04 -4.40 -4.62
C ASP A 102 -11.70 -5.05 -3.38
N GLU A 103 -11.60 -6.39 -3.23
CA GLU A 103 -12.22 -7.13 -2.11
C GLU A 103 -11.20 -7.91 -1.27
N VAL A 104 -9.96 -8.02 -1.73
CA VAL A 104 -8.95 -8.92 -1.14
C VAL A 104 -8.46 -8.46 0.23
N HIS A 105 -8.51 -7.16 0.51
CA HIS A 105 -7.96 -6.55 1.72
C HIS A 105 -8.54 -7.15 3.00
N ASP A 106 -9.86 -7.20 3.12
CA ASP A 106 -10.55 -7.68 4.33
C ASP A 106 -10.22 -9.15 4.61
N GLU A 107 -10.10 -9.99 3.59
CA GLU A 107 -9.73 -11.40 3.74
C GLU A 107 -8.25 -11.55 4.17
N ALA A 108 -7.36 -10.74 3.61
CA ALA A 108 -5.95 -10.73 4.01
C ALA A 108 -5.76 -10.29 5.47
N GLU A 109 -6.52 -9.30 5.95
CA GLU A 109 -6.53 -8.86 7.35
C GLU A 109 -6.84 -10.01 8.33
N ILE A 110 -7.78 -10.90 7.96
CA ILE A 110 -8.12 -12.06 8.79
C ILE A 110 -7.00 -13.10 8.77
N LEU A 111 -6.45 -13.39 7.60
CA LEU A 111 -5.52 -14.50 7.38
C LEU A 111 -4.10 -14.19 7.84
N GLU A 112 -3.65 -12.95 7.80
CA GLU A 112 -2.28 -12.55 8.14
C GLU A 112 -1.85 -12.94 9.56
N HIS A 113 -2.81 -12.98 10.50
CA HIS A 113 -2.56 -13.38 11.88
C HIS A 113 -2.56 -14.89 12.08
N ALA A 114 -3.26 -15.63 11.23
CA ALA A 114 -3.43 -17.09 11.35
C ALA A 114 -2.39 -17.89 10.57
N VAL A 115 -1.78 -17.31 9.53
CA VAL A 115 -0.81 -17.98 8.68
C VAL A 115 0.51 -18.23 9.44
N SER A 116 1.02 -19.47 9.40
CA SER A 116 2.34 -19.78 9.98
C SER A 116 3.46 -19.29 9.07
N ASP A 117 4.65 -18.99 9.65
CA ASP A 117 5.82 -18.58 8.86
C ASP A 117 6.17 -19.61 7.80
N ARG A 118 6.12 -20.91 8.15
CA ARG A 118 6.36 -21.99 7.18
C ARG A 118 5.39 -21.97 6.00
N MET A 119 4.12 -21.63 6.22
CA MET A 119 3.14 -21.49 5.14
C MET A 119 3.42 -20.25 4.32
N LEU A 120 3.74 -19.13 4.98
CA LEU A 120 4.10 -17.87 4.33
C LEU A 120 5.31 -18.04 3.40
N ASP A 121 6.37 -18.72 3.86
CA ASP A 121 7.56 -19.02 3.04
C ASP A 121 7.20 -19.84 1.79
N ARG A 122 6.24 -20.77 1.91
CA ARG A 122 5.78 -21.57 0.77
C ARG A 122 4.92 -20.76 -0.20
N ILE A 123 4.11 -19.84 0.31
CA ILE A 123 3.33 -18.90 -0.50
C ILE A 123 4.29 -18.00 -1.28
N ASP A 124 5.25 -17.38 -0.60
CA ASP A 124 6.26 -16.53 -1.21
C ASP A 124 7.03 -17.23 -2.33
N ALA A 125 7.50 -18.46 -2.07
CA ALA A 125 8.20 -19.27 -3.07
C ALA A 125 7.29 -19.67 -4.24
N LYS A 126 6.01 -20.00 -3.98
CA LYS A 126 5.04 -20.33 -5.03
C LYS A 126 4.74 -19.15 -5.94
N LEU A 127 4.65 -17.95 -5.37
CA LEU A 127 4.43 -16.69 -6.10
C LEU A 127 5.69 -16.20 -6.83
N GLY A 128 6.84 -16.87 -6.68
CA GLY A 128 8.09 -16.48 -7.32
C GLY A 128 8.77 -15.27 -6.68
N HIS A 129 8.58 -15.08 -5.38
CA HIS A 129 9.13 -13.97 -4.59
C HIS A 129 8.71 -12.60 -5.12
N PRO A 130 7.40 -12.27 -5.08
CA PRO A 130 6.89 -11.01 -5.60
C PRO A 130 7.46 -9.84 -4.81
N THR A 131 7.74 -8.75 -5.50
CA THR A 131 8.28 -7.51 -4.89
C THR A 131 7.22 -6.46 -4.60
N ARG A 132 6.01 -6.66 -5.09
CA ARG A 132 4.84 -5.79 -4.89
C ARG A 132 3.57 -6.64 -4.82
N ASP A 133 2.57 -6.14 -4.13
CA ASP A 133 1.24 -6.70 -4.01
C ASP A 133 0.33 -6.31 -5.19
N PRO A 134 -0.97 -6.72 -5.21
CA PRO A 134 -1.90 -6.39 -6.29
C PRO A 134 -2.18 -4.89 -6.46
N HIS A 135 -1.90 -4.06 -5.47
CA HIS A 135 -2.10 -2.60 -5.50
C HIS A 135 -0.81 -1.85 -5.84
N GLY A 136 0.32 -2.56 -5.92
CA GLY A 136 1.64 -2.00 -6.20
C GLY A 136 2.44 -1.61 -4.96
N ASP A 137 1.94 -1.89 -3.78
CA ASP A 137 2.65 -1.64 -2.53
C ASP A 137 3.85 -2.62 -2.39
N PRO A 138 5.05 -2.12 -1.99
CA PRO A 138 6.26 -2.94 -1.95
C PRO A 138 6.16 -4.03 -0.89
N ILE A 139 6.36 -5.29 -1.24
CA ILE A 139 6.44 -6.40 -0.29
C ILE A 139 7.81 -6.36 0.42
N PRO A 140 7.86 -6.16 1.75
CA PRO A 140 9.12 -6.21 2.47
C PRO A 140 9.82 -7.55 2.29
N ALA A 141 11.13 -7.55 2.04
CA ALA A 141 11.93 -8.76 2.02
C ALA A 141 12.02 -9.39 3.43
N ALA A 142 12.43 -10.66 3.51
CA ALA A 142 12.54 -11.37 4.79
C ALA A 142 13.56 -10.72 5.75
N ASP A 143 14.54 -9.98 5.23
CA ASP A 143 15.52 -9.20 6.00
C ASP A 143 15.03 -7.80 6.42
N GLY A 144 13.79 -7.44 6.05
CA GLY A 144 13.17 -6.15 6.36
C GLY A 144 13.54 -5.02 5.40
N GLN A 145 14.20 -5.29 4.28
CA GLN A 145 14.37 -4.30 3.22
C GLN A 145 13.06 -4.08 2.48
N VAL A 146 12.76 -2.82 2.16
CA VAL A 146 11.56 -2.42 1.42
C VAL A 146 11.99 -1.76 0.11
N PRO A 147 11.74 -2.40 -1.04
CA PRO A 147 12.10 -1.85 -2.35
C PRO A 147 11.12 -0.76 -2.77
N THR A 148 11.28 0.45 -2.26
CA THR A 148 10.39 1.58 -2.56
C THR A 148 10.69 2.17 -3.93
N PRO A 149 9.74 2.18 -4.89
CA PRO A 149 9.95 2.79 -6.20
C PRO A 149 10.00 4.32 -6.08
N PRO A 150 10.73 5.02 -6.99
CA PRO A 150 10.77 6.48 -7.02
C PRO A 150 9.47 7.06 -7.64
N ALA A 151 8.34 6.74 -7.02
CA ALA A 151 7.02 7.13 -7.48
C ALA A 151 6.57 8.45 -6.85
N ARG A 152 5.76 9.22 -7.59
CA ARG A 152 5.08 10.42 -7.10
C ARG A 152 3.59 10.32 -7.38
N GLN A 153 2.77 10.99 -6.57
CA GLN A 153 1.33 11.05 -6.82
C GLN A 153 1.03 11.69 -8.18
N LEU A 154 0.04 11.17 -8.88
CA LEU A 154 -0.42 11.71 -10.16
C LEU A 154 -0.93 13.13 -9.98
N SER A 155 -1.55 13.46 -8.84
CA SER A 155 -1.97 14.81 -8.46
C SER A 155 -0.81 15.83 -8.41
N ALA A 156 0.42 15.40 -8.21
CA ALA A 156 1.63 16.25 -8.22
C ALA A 156 2.27 16.41 -9.61
N CYS A 157 1.76 15.67 -10.62
CA CYS A 157 2.26 15.77 -12.00
C CYS A 157 1.77 17.03 -12.71
N GLN A 158 2.53 17.53 -13.69
CA GLN A 158 2.23 18.71 -14.49
C GLN A 158 1.75 18.32 -15.90
N ASP A 159 1.19 19.29 -16.63
CA ASP A 159 0.81 19.10 -18.03
C ASP A 159 2.00 18.58 -18.86
N GLY A 160 1.76 17.51 -19.61
CA GLY A 160 2.76 16.82 -20.43
C GLY A 160 3.58 15.76 -19.70
N ASP A 161 3.55 15.69 -18.37
CA ASP A 161 4.22 14.63 -17.63
C ASP A 161 3.65 13.26 -18.01
N ALA A 162 4.54 12.27 -18.13
CA ALA A 162 4.18 10.90 -18.41
C ALA A 162 4.87 9.95 -17.42
N GLY A 163 4.25 8.80 -17.19
CA GLY A 163 4.76 7.78 -16.30
C GLY A 163 4.00 6.48 -16.39
N THR A 164 4.48 5.50 -15.64
CA THR A 164 3.84 4.20 -15.47
C THR A 164 3.23 4.13 -14.07
N VAL A 165 1.99 3.67 -13.98
CA VAL A 165 1.29 3.47 -12.70
C VAL A 165 2.03 2.40 -11.92
N ALA A 166 2.60 2.79 -10.80
CA ALA A 166 3.39 1.91 -9.93
C ALA A 166 2.60 1.44 -8.70
N ARG A 167 1.65 2.27 -8.25
CA ARG A 167 0.81 2.00 -7.08
C ARG A 167 -0.54 2.68 -7.21
N ILE A 168 -1.57 2.02 -6.70
CA ILE A 168 -2.93 2.55 -6.53
C ILE A 168 -3.34 2.31 -5.07
N SER A 169 -3.90 3.32 -4.40
CA SER A 169 -4.37 3.18 -3.02
C SER A 169 -5.56 2.21 -2.93
N ASP A 170 -5.49 1.28 -2.01
CA ASP A 170 -6.51 0.28 -1.66
C ASP A 170 -7.51 0.77 -0.60
N ALA A 171 -7.37 2.02 -0.14
CA ALA A 171 -8.18 2.58 0.96
C ALA A 171 -9.68 2.68 0.65
N ASP A 172 -10.08 2.64 -0.62
CA ASP A 172 -11.47 2.75 -1.06
C ASP A 172 -11.77 1.74 -2.17
N PRO A 173 -12.50 0.64 -1.87
CA PRO A 173 -12.90 -0.36 -2.87
C PRO A 173 -13.73 0.20 -4.03
N GLU A 174 -14.55 1.25 -3.80
CA GLU A 174 -15.32 1.86 -4.88
C GLU A 174 -14.41 2.59 -5.88
N MET A 175 -13.32 3.20 -5.37
CA MET A 175 -12.33 3.85 -6.20
C MET A 175 -11.54 2.83 -7.04
N LEU A 176 -11.21 1.66 -6.48
CA LEU A 176 -10.56 0.57 -7.22
C LEU A 176 -11.45 0.08 -8.38
N ARG A 177 -12.73 -0.15 -8.11
CA ARG A 177 -13.71 -0.51 -9.17
C ARG A 177 -13.85 0.58 -10.24
N TYR A 178 -13.82 1.85 -9.83
CA TYR A 178 -13.83 2.96 -10.78
C TYR A 178 -12.59 2.93 -11.68
N PHE A 179 -11.39 2.75 -11.12
CA PHE A 179 -10.16 2.66 -11.93
C PHE A 179 -10.21 1.50 -12.91
N ASP A 180 -10.68 0.34 -12.50
CA ASP A 180 -10.88 -0.80 -13.40
C ASP A 180 -11.82 -0.46 -14.56
N SER A 181 -12.94 0.21 -14.27
CA SER A 181 -13.94 0.61 -15.27
C SER A 181 -13.42 1.58 -16.34
N VAL A 182 -12.38 2.37 -16.00
CA VAL A 182 -11.74 3.34 -16.93
C VAL A 182 -10.39 2.87 -17.46
N GLY A 183 -10.02 1.61 -17.19
CA GLY A 183 -8.82 0.96 -17.70
C GLY A 183 -7.52 1.41 -17.03
N ILE A 184 -7.59 1.93 -15.80
CA ILE A 184 -6.41 2.27 -14.98
C ILE A 184 -6.08 1.08 -14.07
N SER A 185 -4.92 0.50 -14.26
CA SER A 185 -4.37 -0.60 -13.45
C SER A 185 -2.87 -0.40 -13.24
N LEU A 186 -2.25 -1.26 -12.46
CA LEU A 186 -0.78 -1.29 -12.38
C LEU A 186 -0.17 -1.47 -13.78
N ASP A 187 0.97 -0.86 -13.98
CA ASP A 187 1.74 -0.84 -15.24
C ASP A 187 1.04 -0.11 -16.41
N SER A 188 -0.16 0.44 -16.24
CA SER A 188 -0.76 1.35 -17.21
C SER A 188 0.16 2.55 -17.43
N ARG A 189 0.35 2.94 -18.69
CA ARG A 189 1.02 4.20 -19.02
C ARG A 189 0.03 5.34 -18.95
N VAL A 190 0.40 6.41 -18.27
CA VAL A 190 -0.42 7.61 -18.12
C VAL A 190 0.36 8.85 -18.58
N ARG A 191 -0.33 9.76 -19.26
CA ARG A 191 0.20 11.09 -19.61
C ARG A 191 -0.81 12.13 -19.20
N VAL A 192 -0.37 13.15 -18.46
CA VAL A 192 -1.19 14.32 -18.11
C VAL A 192 -1.41 15.16 -19.35
N LEU A 193 -2.67 15.35 -19.73
CA LEU A 193 -3.07 16.17 -20.87
C LEU A 193 -3.33 17.61 -20.46
N ALA A 194 -4.06 17.81 -19.36
CA ALA A 194 -4.39 19.12 -18.85
C ALA A 194 -4.80 19.06 -17.37
N ARG A 195 -4.46 20.09 -16.62
CA ARG A 195 -4.93 20.31 -15.25
C ARG A 195 -5.90 21.47 -15.22
N ARG A 196 -6.99 21.30 -14.48
CA ARG A 196 -7.98 22.34 -14.20
C ARG A 196 -8.09 22.52 -12.70
N ASP A 197 -7.09 23.14 -12.09
CA ASP A 197 -6.97 23.26 -10.63
C ASP A 197 -8.19 23.94 -10.00
N PHE A 198 -8.80 24.92 -10.67
CA PHE A 198 -10.03 25.57 -10.23
C PHE A 198 -11.24 24.62 -10.14
N ALA A 199 -11.23 23.53 -10.90
CA ALA A 199 -12.28 22.50 -10.91
C ALA A 199 -11.87 21.24 -10.12
N GLY A 200 -10.63 21.16 -9.66
CA GLY A 200 -10.09 19.96 -8.99
C GLY A 200 -10.05 18.73 -9.91
N VAL A 201 -9.78 18.93 -11.22
CA VAL A 201 -9.79 17.86 -12.24
C VAL A 201 -8.46 17.83 -12.99
N ILE A 202 -8.00 16.62 -13.27
CA ILE A 202 -6.86 16.30 -14.14
C ILE A 202 -7.33 15.40 -15.28
N SER A 203 -7.05 15.78 -16.53
CA SER A 203 -7.30 14.97 -17.71
C SER A 203 -6.03 14.18 -18.04
N VAL A 204 -6.15 12.88 -18.22
CA VAL A 204 -5.04 11.99 -18.53
C VAL A 204 -5.35 11.12 -19.75
N ALA A 205 -4.34 10.82 -20.55
CA ALA A 205 -4.38 9.74 -21.51
C ALA A 205 -3.86 8.47 -20.82
N VAL A 206 -4.63 7.39 -20.92
CA VAL A 206 -4.33 6.09 -20.30
C VAL A 206 -4.12 5.06 -21.39
N GLN A 207 -3.03 4.32 -21.32
CA GLN A 207 -2.78 3.10 -22.10
C GLN A 207 -2.70 1.93 -21.15
N SER A 208 -3.56 0.94 -21.33
CA SER A 208 -3.50 -0.31 -20.55
C SER A 208 -2.15 -1.01 -20.76
N PRO A 209 -1.68 -1.81 -19.80
CA PRO A 209 -0.47 -2.61 -19.95
C PRO A 209 -0.61 -3.48 -21.20
N GLY A 210 0.36 -3.41 -22.13
CA GLY A 210 0.37 -4.25 -23.32
C GLY A 210 0.47 -5.73 -22.92
N THR A 211 -0.25 -6.60 -23.63
CA THR A 211 -0.04 -8.05 -23.50
C THR A 211 1.43 -8.35 -23.85
N PRO A 212 2.12 -9.27 -23.11
CA PRO A 212 3.48 -9.66 -23.46
C PRO A 212 3.52 -10.20 -24.90
N GLY A 213 4.00 -9.40 -25.85
CA GLY A 213 4.02 -9.71 -27.28
C GLY A 213 3.79 -8.50 -28.20
N ASP A 214 3.14 -7.44 -27.75
CA ASP A 214 2.79 -6.26 -28.58
C ASP A 214 3.84 -5.14 -28.58
N ALA A 215 5.09 -5.44 -28.28
CA ALA A 215 6.19 -4.47 -28.27
C ALA A 215 6.57 -3.89 -29.65
N ALA A 216 5.82 -4.20 -30.73
CA ALA A 216 6.22 -3.88 -32.12
C ALA A 216 5.31 -2.89 -32.87
N THR A 217 4.20 -2.41 -32.30
CA THR A 217 3.38 -1.37 -32.95
C THR A 217 3.24 -0.16 -32.02
N GLY A 218 4.25 0.69 -32.02
CA GLY A 218 4.25 2.00 -31.39
C GLY A 218 3.33 2.98 -32.11
N GLY A 219 2.02 2.77 -32.02
CA GLY A 219 1.01 3.72 -32.44
C GLY A 219 0.38 4.37 -31.21
N ASP A 220 0.33 5.67 -31.16
CA ASP A 220 -0.33 6.55 -30.17
C ASP A 220 -1.87 6.35 -30.14
N ASP A 221 -2.37 5.29 -30.81
CA ASP A 221 -3.75 5.16 -31.29
C ASP A 221 -4.69 4.36 -30.36
N ALA A 222 -4.24 3.92 -29.18
CA ALA A 222 -5.07 3.15 -28.25
C ALA A 222 -5.14 3.74 -26.83
N SER A 223 -4.93 5.06 -26.68
CA SER A 223 -5.08 5.71 -25.38
C SER A 223 -6.53 6.17 -25.16
N VAL A 224 -7.07 5.89 -23.99
CA VAL A 224 -8.36 6.39 -23.55
C VAL A 224 -8.14 7.67 -22.73
N GLN A 225 -8.88 8.73 -23.05
CA GLN A 225 -8.86 9.94 -22.22
C GLN A 225 -9.80 9.78 -21.04
N VAL A 226 -9.29 10.04 -19.85
CA VAL A 226 -10.03 9.96 -18.57
C VAL A 226 -9.89 11.29 -17.83
N GLU A 227 -10.97 11.75 -17.24
CA GLU A 227 -10.97 12.88 -16.29
C GLU A 227 -11.05 12.36 -14.86
N LEU A 228 -10.05 12.71 -14.05
CA LEU A 228 -9.94 12.29 -12.65
C LEU A 228 -10.12 13.50 -11.75
N GLY A 229 -10.99 13.38 -10.74
CA GLY A 229 -11.02 14.32 -9.63
C GLY A 229 -9.78 14.23 -8.75
N ASN A 230 -9.49 15.26 -7.97
CA ASN A 230 -8.32 15.28 -7.08
C ASN A 230 -8.19 14.02 -6.21
N PRO A 231 -9.24 13.49 -5.53
CA PRO A 231 -9.11 12.29 -4.71
C PRO A 231 -8.61 11.08 -5.51
N ALA A 232 -9.10 10.90 -6.75
CA ALA A 232 -8.66 9.81 -7.62
C ALA A 232 -7.21 10.00 -8.08
N ALA A 233 -6.81 11.23 -8.41
CA ALA A 233 -5.42 11.54 -8.78
C ALA A 233 -4.44 11.41 -7.60
N GLU A 234 -4.88 11.65 -6.38
CA GLU A 234 -4.11 11.44 -5.14
C GLU A 234 -3.96 9.96 -4.79
N ALA A 235 -4.86 9.10 -5.27
CA ALA A 235 -4.84 7.66 -5.04
C ALA A 235 -3.91 6.90 -5.99
N ILE A 236 -3.29 7.55 -6.98
CA ILE A 236 -2.43 6.93 -7.99
C ILE A 236 -1.00 7.47 -7.83
N TRP A 237 -0.01 6.57 -7.82
CA TRP A 237 1.42 6.90 -7.87
C TRP A 237 2.03 6.44 -9.18
N VAL A 238 2.84 7.28 -9.77
CA VAL A 238 3.49 7.02 -11.06
C VAL A 238 5.01 7.16 -10.95
N VAL A 239 5.72 6.29 -11.63
CA VAL A 239 7.16 6.41 -11.89
C VAL A 239 7.33 7.09 -13.23
N ALA A 240 8.13 8.16 -13.27
CA ALA A 240 8.39 8.92 -14.49
C ALA A 240 9.01 8.01 -15.59
N SER A 241 8.52 8.17 -16.82
CA SER A 241 9.04 7.49 -18.01
C SER A 241 10.25 8.19 -18.57
#